data_9dcbe82233b51263c5e318a88ba6c739
#
_entry.id   9dcbe82233b51263c5e318a88ba6c739
#
_cell.length_a   1.000
_cell.length_b   1.000
_cell.length_c   1.000
_cell.angle_alpha   90.00
_cell.angle_beta   90.00
_cell.angle_gamma   90.00
#
_symmetry.space_group_name_H-M   'P 1'
#
loop_
_entity.id
_entity.type
_entity.pdbx_description
1 polymer ?
#
loop_
_entity_poly.entity_id
_entity_poly.type
_entity_poly.pdbx_seq_one_letter_code
_entity_poly.pdbx_strand_id
1 'polypeptide(L)'
;MKENNIPIVDCPYGDYMIGDASGKLMNEYGRFPCKIMCGVYALLVRGTAHATINVTEYDFKANDVLLLEPGSFFFIGECSEDALVYWIVFGSKFLEKYTVNNRMSLSALQLHSPKISVSENHAKVLCSMYDTVIAALNAEPTMLDTEKMVHIFNLLQTSYAKFAHEQDEYLVKPMDRKTEIYQDYCQLVLQHYHEWHHVSQYAEAMRLTLPHLCSTIKSVGDRTAGDIIIEAIITDAKSQLKITNQQVKEIALSLGFDNVAFFNRFFKTHTGITPKNYRNGED
;
A
#
# COMPACT_ATOMS: atom_id res chain seq x y z
N MET A 1 4.53 -14.46 21.19
CA MET A 1 4.08 -13.61 20.08
C MET A 1 5.13 -13.73 19.02
N LYS A 2 4.85 -14.41 17.88
CA LYS A 2 5.79 -14.52 16.75
C LYS A 2 5.50 -13.35 15.84
N GLU A 3 6.51 -12.53 15.60
CA GLU A 3 6.44 -11.35 14.75
C GLU A 3 6.07 -11.74 13.32
N ASN A 4 5.10 -11.04 12.75
CA ASN A 4 4.74 -11.12 11.34
C ASN A 4 5.95 -10.73 10.48
N ASN A 5 6.34 -11.57 9.53
CA ASN A 5 7.53 -11.38 8.70
C ASN A 5 7.28 -10.64 7.39
N ILE A 6 6.15 -9.96 7.19
CA ILE A 6 6.03 -8.99 6.10
C ILE A 6 7.00 -7.85 6.41
N PRO A 7 7.86 -7.46 5.46
CA PRO A 7 8.74 -6.33 5.65
C PRO A 7 7.93 -5.11 6.07
N ILE A 8 8.25 -4.59 7.25
CA ILE A 8 7.70 -3.34 7.73
C ILE A 8 8.63 -2.25 7.23
N VAL A 9 8.09 -1.34 6.45
CA VAL A 9 8.82 -0.19 5.91
C VAL A 9 8.36 1.05 6.65
N ASP A 10 9.28 1.67 7.36
CA ASP A 10 9.13 3.00 7.94
C ASP A 10 10.30 3.86 7.45
N CYS A 11 10.30 5.12 7.77
CA CYS A 11 11.40 6.02 7.42
C CYS A 11 12.67 5.65 8.23
N PRO A 12 13.72 5.06 7.60
CA PRO A 12 14.84 4.49 8.36
C PRO A 12 15.83 5.53 8.90
N TYR A 13 15.84 6.75 8.34
CA TYR A 13 16.87 7.76 8.59
C TYR A 13 16.34 9.07 9.19
N GLY A 14 15.20 9.04 9.88
CA GLY A 14 14.68 10.23 10.54
C GLY A 14 13.18 10.42 10.36
N ASP A 15 12.76 11.68 10.44
CA ASP A 15 11.35 12.03 10.41
C ASP A 15 10.76 12.02 9.00
N TYR A 16 11.61 12.14 7.95
CA TYR A 16 11.18 12.22 6.55
C TYR A 16 12.29 11.80 5.58
N MET A 17 11.90 11.43 4.37
CA MET A 17 12.77 11.19 3.21
C MET A 17 12.09 11.72 1.96
N ILE A 18 12.88 12.15 0.97
CA ILE A 18 12.40 12.59 -0.35
C ILE A 18 13.37 12.15 -1.44
N GLY A 19 12.86 11.90 -2.61
CA GLY A 19 13.68 11.53 -3.77
C GLY A 19 12.85 11.28 -5.01
N ASP A 20 13.54 10.72 -5.99
CA ASP A 20 12.96 10.21 -7.21
C ASP A 20 13.34 8.74 -7.43
N ALA A 21 12.57 8.05 -8.25
CA ALA A 21 12.82 6.67 -8.64
C ALA A 21 12.48 6.45 -10.12
N SER A 22 13.39 5.79 -10.84
CA SER A 22 13.14 5.36 -12.22
C SER A 22 12.38 4.03 -12.26
N GLY A 23 11.68 3.77 -13.36
CA GLY A 23 11.00 2.50 -13.59
C GLY A 23 11.94 1.29 -13.46
N LYS A 24 13.19 1.41 -13.93
CA LYS A 24 14.22 0.38 -13.76
C LYS A 24 14.48 0.08 -12.27
N LEU A 25 14.68 1.12 -11.46
CA LEU A 25 14.93 0.96 -10.02
C LEU A 25 13.71 0.35 -9.31
N MET A 26 12.51 0.80 -9.65
CA MET A 26 11.29 0.25 -9.09
C MET A 26 11.08 -1.21 -9.45
N ASN A 27 11.36 -1.61 -10.70
CA ASN A 27 11.28 -3.00 -11.14
C ASN A 27 12.31 -3.90 -10.47
N GLU A 28 13.49 -3.37 -10.12
CA GLU A 28 14.55 -4.13 -9.47
C GLU A 28 14.30 -4.30 -7.96
N TYR A 29 13.84 -3.26 -7.28
CA TYR A 29 13.77 -3.22 -5.81
C TYR A 29 12.34 -3.14 -5.26
N GLY A 30 11.36 -2.75 -6.06
CA GLY A 30 9.98 -2.52 -5.62
C GLY A 30 9.07 -3.75 -5.58
N ARG A 31 9.54 -4.92 -6.03
CA ARG A 31 8.71 -6.12 -6.26
C ARG A 31 8.36 -6.93 -5.00
N PHE A 32 8.55 -6.37 -3.83
CA PHE A 32 8.27 -7.08 -2.59
C PHE A 32 7.09 -6.42 -1.86
N PRO A 33 6.03 -7.21 -1.56
CA PRO A 33 4.95 -6.70 -0.73
C PRO A 33 5.49 -6.28 0.63
N CYS A 34 5.11 -5.07 1.06
CA CYS A 34 5.53 -4.53 2.35
C CYS A 34 4.36 -3.86 3.06
N LYS A 35 4.45 -3.82 4.38
CA LYS A 35 3.55 -3.03 5.21
C LYS A 35 4.20 -1.66 5.45
N ILE A 36 3.55 -0.62 4.98
CA ILE A 36 4.00 0.77 5.12
C ILE A 36 3.58 1.28 6.51
N MET A 37 4.53 1.79 7.29
CA MET A 37 4.25 2.44 8.58
C MET A 37 4.45 3.96 8.56
N CYS A 38 4.79 4.49 7.40
CA CYS A 38 4.99 5.91 7.12
C CYS A 38 3.87 6.44 6.21
N GLY A 39 3.74 7.76 6.09
CA GLY A 39 2.93 8.40 5.07
C GLY A 39 3.75 8.57 3.79
N VAL A 40 3.25 8.12 2.64
CA VAL A 40 3.91 8.25 1.35
C VAL A 40 3.08 9.12 0.43
N TYR A 41 3.70 10.16 -0.12
CA TYR A 41 3.15 11.05 -1.13
C TYR A 41 4.00 10.91 -2.38
N ALA A 42 3.43 10.42 -3.47
CA ALA A 42 4.19 10.22 -4.70
C ALA A 42 3.43 10.77 -5.91
N LEU A 43 4.18 11.17 -6.93
CA LEU A 43 3.69 11.63 -8.21
C LEU A 43 4.39 10.84 -9.32
N LEU A 44 3.62 10.16 -10.17
CA LEU A 44 4.14 9.58 -11.39
C LEU A 44 4.25 10.70 -12.45
N VAL A 45 5.49 11.14 -12.69
CA VAL A 45 5.79 12.26 -13.60
C VAL A 45 5.64 11.83 -15.06
N ARG A 46 6.07 10.61 -15.39
CA ARG A 46 5.99 10.02 -16.74
C ARG A 46 5.96 8.50 -16.66
N GLY A 47 5.58 7.87 -17.76
CA GLY A 47 5.46 6.41 -17.87
C GLY A 47 4.19 5.88 -17.23
N THR A 48 4.21 4.56 -16.96
CA THR A 48 3.11 3.84 -16.31
C THR A 48 3.65 2.95 -15.20
N ALA A 49 2.80 2.67 -14.21
CA ALA A 49 3.12 1.74 -13.14
C ALA A 49 1.85 0.97 -12.74
N HIS A 50 2.03 -0.30 -12.39
CA HIS A 50 0.99 -1.12 -11.80
C HIS A 50 1.34 -1.37 -10.33
N ALA A 51 0.38 -1.20 -9.42
CA ALA A 51 0.60 -1.43 -8.01
C ALA A 51 -0.63 -2.03 -7.33
N THR A 52 -0.39 -2.88 -6.33
CA THR A 52 -1.44 -3.38 -5.43
C THR A 52 -1.36 -2.63 -4.12
N ILE A 53 -2.47 -2.05 -3.68
CA ILE A 53 -2.60 -1.31 -2.44
C ILE A 53 -3.78 -1.89 -1.67
N ASN A 54 -3.53 -2.41 -0.47
CA ASN A 54 -4.57 -3.02 0.36
C ASN A 54 -5.42 -4.03 -0.42
N VAL A 55 -4.77 -4.95 -1.17
CA VAL A 55 -5.37 -6.00 -2.01
C VAL A 55 -6.17 -5.50 -3.23
N THR A 56 -6.13 -4.21 -3.55
CA THR A 56 -6.73 -3.63 -4.75
C THR A 56 -5.65 -3.24 -5.75
N GLU A 57 -5.82 -3.61 -7.01
CA GLU A 57 -4.91 -3.28 -8.09
C GLU A 57 -5.22 -1.90 -8.67
N TYR A 58 -4.17 -1.14 -8.95
CA TYR A 58 -4.24 0.19 -9.52
C TYR A 58 -3.25 0.34 -10.67
N ASP A 59 -3.76 0.82 -11.81
CA ASP A 59 -2.92 1.26 -12.93
C ASP A 59 -2.68 2.76 -12.82
N PHE A 60 -1.43 3.13 -12.77
CA PHE A 60 -0.97 4.52 -12.71
C PHE A 60 -0.43 4.96 -14.07
N LYS A 61 -0.69 6.19 -14.42
CA LYS A 61 -0.16 6.89 -15.60
C LYS A 61 0.42 8.24 -15.20
N ALA A 62 1.12 8.88 -16.12
CA ALA A 62 1.65 10.23 -15.90
C ALA A 62 0.57 11.18 -15.33
N ASN A 63 0.95 11.99 -14.35
CA ASN A 63 0.11 12.90 -13.57
C ASN A 63 -0.83 12.21 -12.57
N ASP A 64 -0.64 10.92 -12.28
CA ASP A 64 -1.31 10.29 -11.15
C ASP A 64 -0.47 10.46 -9.87
N VAL A 65 -1.13 10.80 -8.79
CA VAL A 65 -0.54 10.88 -7.46
C VAL A 65 -0.98 9.67 -6.62
N LEU A 66 -0.05 9.20 -5.81
CA LEU A 66 -0.25 8.11 -4.86
C LEU A 66 -0.16 8.66 -3.44
N LEU A 67 -1.10 8.23 -2.60
CA LEU A 67 -1.10 8.52 -1.17
C LEU A 67 -1.23 7.21 -0.39
N LEU A 68 -0.21 6.87 0.41
CA LEU A 68 -0.25 5.73 1.32
C LEU A 68 -0.23 6.19 2.77
N GLU A 69 -1.10 5.61 3.56
CA GLU A 69 -1.14 5.80 5.02
C GLU A 69 -0.38 4.71 5.76
N PRO A 70 0.05 5.02 7.01
CA PRO A 70 0.53 4.01 7.91
C PRO A 70 -0.46 2.84 8.06
N GLY A 71 0.05 1.63 7.94
CA GLY A 71 -0.75 0.40 7.97
C GLY A 71 -1.13 -0.13 6.60
N SER A 72 -0.92 0.65 5.51
CA SER A 72 -1.19 0.19 4.15
C SER A 72 -0.26 -0.95 3.75
N PHE A 73 -0.81 -1.92 3.03
CA PHE A 73 -0.02 -2.91 2.31
C PHE A 73 0.22 -2.40 0.89
N PHE A 74 1.47 -2.46 0.46
CA PHE A 74 1.90 -1.92 -0.81
C PHE A 74 2.80 -2.90 -1.55
N PHE A 75 2.53 -3.06 -2.83
CA PHE A 75 3.34 -3.86 -3.75
C PHE A 75 3.39 -3.17 -5.10
N ILE A 76 4.60 -2.93 -5.62
CA ILE A 76 4.80 -2.44 -6.98
C ILE A 76 4.90 -3.66 -7.90
N GLY A 77 4.02 -3.73 -8.90
CA GLY A 77 4.06 -4.72 -9.96
C GLY A 77 5.06 -4.35 -11.06
N GLU A 78 4.57 -4.01 -12.24
CA GLU A 78 5.40 -3.60 -13.37
C GLU A 78 5.37 -2.09 -13.56
N CYS A 79 6.54 -1.52 -13.85
CA CYS A 79 6.69 -0.12 -14.26
C CYS A 79 7.28 -0.07 -15.66
N SER A 80 6.83 0.89 -16.48
CA SER A 80 7.46 1.15 -17.78
C SER A 80 8.91 1.61 -17.59
N GLU A 81 9.79 1.33 -18.56
CA GLU A 81 11.22 1.68 -18.45
C GLU A 81 11.46 3.18 -18.31
N ASP A 82 10.59 3.99 -18.93
CA ASP A 82 10.62 5.46 -18.88
C ASP A 82 9.93 6.04 -17.65
N ALA A 83 9.34 5.21 -16.78
CA ALA A 83 8.67 5.69 -15.59
C ALA A 83 9.61 6.51 -14.70
N LEU A 84 9.09 7.63 -14.20
CA LEU A 84 9.74 8.49 -13.21
C LEU A 84 8.73 8.87 -12.15
N VAL A 85 9.05 8.56 -10.90
CA VAL A 85 8.23 8.86 -9.74
C VAL A 85 8.99 9.79 -8.81
N TYR A 86 8.39 10.92 -8.44
CA TYR A 86 8.81 11.72 -7.28
C TYR A 86 8.07 11.25 -6.05
N TRP A 87 8.76 11.16 -4.93
CA TRP A 87 8.16 10.71 -3.68
C TRP A 87 8.71 11.47 -2.47
N ILE A 88 7.87 11.63 -1.47
CA ILE A 88 8.23 12.07 -0.13
C ILE A 88 7.57 11.15 0.89
N VAL A 89 8.33 10.78 1.90
CA VAL A 89 7.92 9.88 2.98
C VAL A 89 8.03 10.62 4.29
N PHE A 90 6.98 10.54 5.10
CA PHE A 90 6.97 11.03 6.48
C PHE A 90 6.88 9.85 7.43
N GLY A 91 7.87 9.67 8.29
CA GLY A 91 7.98 8.55 9.22
C GLY A 91 6.87 8.53 10.26
N SER A 92 6.63 7.37 10.86
CA SER A 92 5.58 7.16 11.87
C SER A 92 5.69 8.15 13.03
N LYS A 93 6.90 8.39 13.55
CA LYS A 93 7.16 9.35 14.63
C LYS A 93 6.79 10.79 14.27
N PHE A 94 7.11 11.21 13.03
CA PHE A 94 6.71 12.52 12.51
C PHE A 94 5.19 12.63 12.47
N LEU A 95 4.52 11.64 11.91
CA LEU A 95 3.07 11.63 11.80
C LEU A 95 2.39 11.64 13.17
N GLU A 96 2.84 10.83 14.13
CA GLU A 96 2.32 10.84 15.50
C GLU A 96 2.41 12.22 16.14
N LYS A 97 3.52 12.93 15.95
CA LYS A 97 3.77 14.23 16.57
C LYS A 97 2.99 15.37 15.93
N TYR A 98 2.83 15.35 14.60
CA TYR A 98 2.35 16.51 13.85
C TYR A 98 0.95 16.35 13.22
N THR A 99 0.34 15.16 13.28
CA THR A 99 -0.99 14.92 12.70
C THR A 99 -2.14 14.89 13.70
N VAL A 100 -1.89 15.08 14.99
CA VAL A 100 -2.91 14.95 16.05
C VAL A 100 -4.15 15.83 15.78
N ASN A 101 -3.98 17.00 15.18
CA ASN A 101 -5.07 17.92 14.88
C ASN A 101 -5.73 17.73 13.50
N ASN A 102 -5.13 16.93 12.59
CA ASN A 102 -5.57 16.78 11.19
C ASN A 102 -6.03 15.37 10.82
N ARG A 103 -6.07 14.43 11.75
CA ARG A 103 -6.43 13.02 11.47
C ARG A 103 -7.80 12.85 10.79
N MET A 104 -8.76 13.73 11.06
CA MET A 104 -10.09 13.63 10.45
C MET A 104 -10.12 14.01 8.96
N SER A 105 -9.22 14.87 8.49
CA SER A 105 -9.21 15.29 7.07
C SER A 105 -8.52 14.28 6.16
N LEU A 106 -7.47 13.61 6.64
CA LEU A 106 -6.75 12.59 5.86
C LEU A 106 -7.52 11.30 5.77
N SER A 107 -8.02 10.77 6.89
CA SER A 107 -8.80 9.53 6.88
C SER A 107 -10.03 9.62 5.99
N ALA A 108 -10.66 10.79 5.88
CA ALA A 108 -11.79 11.00 4.98
C ALA A 108 -11.39 10.98 3.49
N LEU A 109 -10.18 11.46 3.14
CA LEU A 109 -9.69 11.48 1.77
C LEU A 109 -9.17 10.11 1.29
N GLN A 110 -8.56 9.37 2.18
CA GLN A 110 -7.90 8.10 1.88
C GLN A 110 -8.85 6.92 1.85
N LEU A 111 -9.98 7.03 2.53
CA LEU A 111 -11.03 6.01 2.52
C LEU A 111 -11.62 5.77 1.12
N HIS A 112 -11.38 6.66 0.14
CA HIS A 112 -12.02 6.57 -1.17
C HIS A 112 -11.06 6.10 -2.28
N SER A 113 -9.83 6.59 -2.34
CA SER A 113 -8.82 6.08 -3.28
C SER A 113 -7.41 6.52 -2.90
N PRO A 114 -6.42 5.61 -2.87
CA PRO A 114 -5.01 5.97 -2.72
C PRO A 114 -4.43 6.60 -3.99
N LYS A 115 -5.18 6.62 -5.08
CA LYS A 115 -4.81 7.17 -6.39
C LYS A 115 -5.71 8.34 -6.74
N ILE A 116 -5.11 9.46 -7.16
CA ILE A 116 -5.80 10.64 -7.68
C ILE A 116 -5.13 11.06 -8.98
N SER A 117 -5.87 11.23 -10.06
CA SER A 117 -5.35 11.81 -11.31
C SER A 117 -5.44 13.33 -11.24
N VAL A 118 -4.31 14.04 -11.40
CA VAL A 118 -4.30 15.50 -11.35
C VAL A 118 -4.16 16.11 -12.75
N SER A 119 -4.57 17.36 -12.90
CA SER A 119 -4.39 18.08 -14.16
C SER A 119 -2.89 18.27 -14.45
N GLU A 120 -2.54 18.43 -15.72
CA GLU A 120 -1.15 18.71 -16.13
C GLU A 120 -0.56 19.93 -15.44
N ASN A 121 -1.37 20.97 -15.20
CA ASN A 121 -0.93 22.17 -14.49
C ASN A 121 -0.64 21.88 -13.01
N HIS A 122 -1.48 21.09 -12.34
CA HIS A 122 -1.24 20.68 -10.97
C HIS A 122 -0.01 19.77 -10.85
N ALA A 123 0.18 18.85 -11.80
CA ALA A 123 1.37 18.00 -11.85
C ALA A 123 2.66 18.82 -12.01
N LYS A 124 2.67 19.84 -12.88
CA LYS A 124 3.81 20.78 -13.04
C LYS A 124 4.14 21.51 -11.73
N VAL A 125 3.13 21.97 -11.01
CA VAL A 125 3.34 22.64 -9.71
C VAL A 125 3.92 21.67 -8.69
N LEU A 126 3.39 20.44 -8.61
CA LEU A 126 3.94 19.41 -7.74
C LEU A 126 5.38 19.06 -8.10
N CYS A 127 5.70 18.86 -9.40
CA CYS A 127 7.08 18.61 -9.85
C CYS A 127 8.02 19.72 -9.37
N SER A 128 7.64 20.98 -9.58
CA SER A 128 8.47 22.13 -9.15
C SER A 128 8.69 22.16 -7.63
N MET A 129 7.69 21.75 -6.86
CA MET A 129 7.80 21.61 -5.41
C MET A 129 8.78 20.49 -5.03
N TYR A 130 8.65 19.29 -5.62
CA TYR A 130 9.56 18.17 -5.38
C TYR A 130 11.00 18.55 -5.75
N ASP A 131 11.19 19.12 -6.95
CA ASP A 131 12.53 19.59 -7.41
C ASP A 131 13.15 20.60 -6.44
N THR A 132 12.36 21.53 -5.94
CA THR A 132 12.82 22.55 -4.98
C THR A 132 13.27 21.92 -3.67
N VAL A 133 12.47 20.98 -3.13
CA VAL A 133 12.79 20.31 -1.86
C VAL A 133 14.01 19.41 -2.03
N ILE A 134 14.10 18.65 -3.12
CA ILE A 134 15.26 17.79 -3.44
C ILE A 134 16.51 18.67 -3.60
N ALA A 135 16.44 19.77 -4.34
CA ALA A 135 17.56 20.69 -4.53
C ALA A 135 18.03 21.31 -3.21
N ALA A 136 17.10 21.70 -2.34
CA ALA A 136 17.44 22.27 -1.04
C ALA A 136 18.19 21.25 -0.15
N LEU A 137 17.73 19.98 -0.09
CA LEU A 137 18.41 18.93 0.67
C LEU A 137 19.79 18.60 0.12
N ASN A 138 19.95 18.60 -1.21
CA ASN A 138 21.23 18.32 -1.86
C ASN A 138 22.23 19.48 -1.67
N ALA A 139 21.75 20.71 -1.61
CA ALA A 139 22.60 21.88 -1.38
C ALA A 139 23.09 21.95 0.07
N GLU A 140 22.19 21.79 1.01
CA GLU A 140 22.48 21.82 2.44
C GLU A 140 21.44 21.00 3.22
N PRO A 141 21.81 19.82 3.75
CA PRO A 141 20.86 18.95 4.46
C PRO A 141 20.17 19.61 5.67
N THR A 142 20.81 20.61 6.28
CA THR A 142 20.24 21.39 7.41
C THR A 142 19.28 22.47 6.98
N MET A 143 19.17 22.76 5.69
CA MET A 143 18.27 23.78 5.14
C MET A 143 16.80 23.46 5.40
N LEU A 144 16.44 22.18 5.41
CA LEU A 144 15.11 21.70 5.70
C LEU A 144 15.09 20.99 7.07
N ASP A 145 14.81 21.77 8.11
CA ASP A 145 14.57 21.23 9.44
C ASP A 145 13.14 20.66 9.57
N THR A 146 12.87 20.02 10.69
CA THR A 146 11.56 19.39 10.95
C THR A 146 10.40 20.37 10.88
N GLU A 147 10.60 21.64 11.30
CA GLU A 147 9.55 22.65 11.28
C GLU A 147 9.14 23.02 9.84
N LYS A 148 10.11 23.23 8.94
CA LYS A 148 9.85 23.47 7.52
C LYS A 148 9.20 22.25 6.85
N MET A 149 9.60 21.03 7.25
CA MET A 149 8.97 19.82 6.73
C MET A 149 7.51 19.67 7.18
N VAL A 150 7.14 20.18 8.34
CA VAL A 150 5.72 20.27 8.76
C VAL A 150 4.92 21.18 7.82
N HIS A 151 5.50 22.31 7.38
CA HIS A 151 4.82 23.17 6.40
C HIS A 151 4.68 22.50 5.03
N ILE A 152 5.69 21.78 4.56
CA ILE A 152 5.64 21.00 3.31
C ILE A 152 4.58 19.88 3.44
N PHE A 153 4.56 19.18 4.55
CA PHE A 153 3.55 18.16 4.84
C PHE A 153 2.13 18.74 4.77
N ASN A 154 1.87 19.86 5.44
CA ASN A 154 0.57 20.51 5.43
C ASN A 154 0.18 21.00 4.02
N LEU A 155 1.14 21.52 3.26
CA LEU A 155 0.93 21.93 1.87
C LEU A 155 0.53 20.74 0.99
N LEU A 156 1.24 19.62 1.11
CA LEU A 156 0.89 18.39 0.40
C LEU A 156 -0.51 17.92 0.78
N GLN A 157 -0.81 17.82 2.06
CA GLN A 157 -2.11 17.38 2.54
C GLN A 157 -3.25 18.24 1.97
N THR A 158 -3.14 19.56 2.08
CA THR A 158 -4.18 20.46 1.60
C THR A 158 -4.30 20.45 0.07
N SER A 159 -3.19 20.26 -0.65
CA SER A 159 -3.20 20.13 -2.11
C SER A 159 -3.88 18.83 -2.56
N TYR A 160 -3.52 17.70 -1.94
CA TYR A 160 -4.14 16.41 -2.25
C TYR A 160 -5.63 16.40 -1.89
N ALA A 161 -6.01 17.03 -0.76
CA ALA A 161 -7.40 17.23 -0.39
C ALA A 161 -8.17 17.99 -1.48
N LYS A 162 -7.59 19.07 -2.01
CA LYS A 162 -8.18 19.86 -3.08
C LYS A 162 -8.30 19.06 -4.37
N PHE A 163 -7.25 18.31 -4.77
CA PHE A 163 -7.29 17.49 -5.98
C PHE A 163 -8.35 16.40 -5.91
N ALA A 164 -8.50 15.76 -4.76
CA ALA A 164 -9.56 14.79 -4.53
C ALA A 164 -10.94 15.43 -4.64
N HIS A 165 -11.10 16.66 -4.12
CA HIS A 165 -12.37 17.39 -4.20
C HIS A 165 -12.72 17.81 -5.64
N GLU A 166 -11.75 18.17 -6.45
CA GLU A 166 -11.96 18.56 -7.85
C GLU A 166 -12.36 17.38 -8.74
N GLN A 167 -12.07 16.16 -8.34
CA GLN A 167 -12.49 14.93 -9.03
C GLN A 167 -13.90 14.49 -8.63
N ASP A 168 -14.84 15.38 -8.44
CA ASP A 168 -16.30 15.30 -8.20
C ASP A 168 -16.95 13.92 -7.90
N GLU A 169 -16.24 12.80 -8.11
CA GLU A 169 -16.65 11.43 -7.83
C GLU A 169 -16.42 11.01 -6.38
N TYR A 170 -15.59 11.74 -5.62
CA TYR A 170 -15.01 11.22 -4.37
C TYR A 170 -15.52 11.86 -3.07
N LEU A 171 -16.07 13.06 -3.10
CA LEU A 171 -16.39 13.79 -1.87
C LEU A 171 -17.88 14.05 -1.59
N VAL A 172 -18.77 13.79 -2.52
CA VAL A 172 -20.20 14.16 -2.39
C VAL A 172 -21.12 12.97 -2.11
N LYS A 173 -20.66 11.74 -2.32
CA LYS A 173 -21.44 10.58 -1.89
C LYS A 173 -20.92 10.11 -0.53
N PRO A 174 -21.77 10.15 0.53
CA PRO A 174 -21.44 9.38 1.71
C PRO A 174 -21.10 7.96 1.27
N MET A 175 -19.97 7.45 1.74
CA MET A 175 -19.56 6.08 1.43
C MET A 175 -20.75 5.16 1.66
N ASP A 176 -21.17 4.42 0.66
CA ASP A 176 -22.29 3.53 0.85
C ASP A 176 -21.90 2.41 1.82
N ARG A 177 -22.85 1.88 2.53
CA ARG A 177 -22.61 0.85 3.55
C ARG A 177 -21.88 -0.38 3.00
N LYS A 178 -22.00 -0.67 1.69
CA LYS A 178 -21.32 -1.78 1.06
C LYS A 178 -19.83 -1.52 0.90
N THR A 179 -19.47 -0.30 0.52
CA THR A 179 -18.08 0.14 0.40
C THR A 179 -17.39 0.17 1.77
N GLU A 180 -18.09 0.65 2.82
CA GLU A 180 -17.57 0.55 4.20
C GLU A 180 -17.28 -0.91 4.59
N ILE A 181 -18.26 -1.81 4.39
CA ILE A 181 -18.10 -3.24 4.70
C ILE A 181 -16.94 -3.83 3.91
N TYR A 182 -16.77 -3.47 2.65
CA TYR A 182 -15.66 -3.94 1.82
C TYR A 182 -14.31 -3.51 2.40
N GLN A 183 -14.16 -2.24 2.76
CA GLN A 183 -12.93 -1.71 3.33
C GLN A 183 -12.63 -2.30 4.71
N ASP A 184 -13.62 -2.35 5.60
CA ASP A 184 -13.49 -2.97 6.92
C ASP A 184 -13.06 -4.44 6.78
N TYR A 185 -13.64 -5.16 5.82
CA TYR A 185 -13.26 -6.53 5.53
C TYR A 185 -11.80 -6.65 5.06
N CYS A 186 -11.39 -5.85 4.08
CA CYS A 186 -10.00 -5.85 3.60
C CYS A 186 -9.02 -5.52 4.73
N GLN A 187 -9.32 -4.52 5.54
CA GLN A 187 -8.49 -4.16 6.69
C GLN A 187 -8.40 -5.31 7.71
N LEU A 188 -9.52 -5.96 8.00
CA LEU A 188 -9.56 -7.08 8.93
C LEU A 188 -8.81 -8.29 8.38
N VAL A 189 -8.89 -8.56 7.06
CA VAL A 189 -8.07 -9.60 6.42
C VAL A 189 -6.59 -9.31 6.61
N LEU A 190 -6.13 -8.09 6.34
CA LEU A 190 -4.74 -7.71 6.50
C LEU A 190 -4.21 -7.83 7.94
N GLN A 191 -5.10 -7.72 8.93
CA GLN A 191 -4.73 -7.91 10.34
C GLN A 191 -4.66 -9.38 10.76
N HIS A 192 -5.46 -10.25 10.14
CA HIS A 192 -5.72 -11.60 10.67
C HIS A 192 -5.50 -12.75 9.67
N TYR A 193 -5.12 -12.52 8.40
CA TYR A 193 -4.96 -13.58 7.39
C TYR A 193 -4.01 -14.72 7.82
N HIS A 194 -3.10 -14.45 8.73
CA HIS A 194 -2.16 -15.43 9.26
C HIS A 194 -2.77 -16.36 10.33
N GLU A 195 -3.97 -16.02 10.84
CA GLU A 195 -4.70 -16.83 11.84
C GLU A 195 -6.06 -17.30 11.30
N TRP A 196 -6.71 -16.44 10.49
CA TRP A 196 -8.07 -16.66 10.00
C TRP A 196 -8.06 -16.94 8.50
N HIS A 197 -8.29 -18.20 8.16
CA HIS A 197 -8.29 -18.64 6.75
C HIS A 197 -9.71 -18.79 6.17
N HIS A 198 -10.75 -18.63 6.99
CA HIS A 198 -12.13 -18.82 6.57
C HIS A 198 -12.93 -17.50 6.64
N VAL A 199 -13.69 -17.21 5.59
CA VAL A 199 -14.53 -16.01 5.50
C VAL A 199 -15.53 -15.90 6.67
N SER A 200 -15.96 -17.03 7.23
CA SER A 200 -16.87 -17.07 8.37
C SER A 200 -16.32 -16.41 9.63
N GLN A 201 -15.00 -16.49 9.88
CA GLN A 201 -14.34 -15.85 11.02
C GLN A 201 -14.44 -14.33 10.93
N TYR A 202 -14.26 -13.79 9.72
CA TYR A 202 -14.40 -12.36 9.44
C TYR A 202 -15.85 -11.90 9.52
N ALA A 203 -16.79 -12.70 8.98
CA ALA A 203 -18.21 -12.41 9.07
C ALA A 203 -18.66 -12.29 10.53
N GLU A 204 -18.21 -13.19 11.40
CA GLU A 204 -18.47 -13.17 12.83
C GLU A 204 -17.89 -11.92 13.50
N ALA A 205 -16.62 -11.60 13.24
CA ALA A 205 -15.95 -10.41 13.78
C ALA A 205 -16.65 -9.11 13.37
N MET A 206 -17.13 -9.05 12.11
CA MET A 206 -17.88 -7.91 11.57
C MET A 206 -19.37 -7.89 11.98
N ARG A 207 -19.84 -8.92 12.71
CA ARG A 207 -21.26 -9.09 13.09
C ARG A 207 -22.20 -9.11 11.88
N LEU A 208 -21.75 -9.73 10.79
CA LEU A 208 -22.51 -9.91 9.56
C LEU A 208 -22.79 -11.40 9.33
N THR A 209 -23.88 -11.68 8.59
CA THR A 209 -24.06 -13.05 8.10
C THR A 209 -23.08 -13.35 6.96
N LEU A 210 -22.60 -14.58 6.88
CA LEU A 210 -21.68 -14.99 5.82
C LEU A 210 -22.21 -14.70 4.41
N PRO A 211 -23.49 -14.98 4.07
CA PRO A 211 -24.03 -14.64 2.75
C PRO A 211 -24.04 -13.13 2.48
N HIS A 212 -24.36 -12.31 3.50
CA HIS A 212 -24.38 -10.86 3.36
C HIS A 212 -22.97 -10.31 3.10
N LEU A 213 -21.97 -10.76 3.86
CA LEU A 213 -20.58 -10.38 3.64
C LEU A 213 -20.12 -10.77 2.21
N CYS A 214 -20.28 -12.06 1.83
CA CYS A 214 -19.85 -12.54 0.51
C CYS A 214 -20.52 -11.78 -0.64
N SER A 215 -21.82 -11.51 -0.57
CA SER A 215 -22.54 -10.76 -1.60
C SER A 215 -22.08 -9.31 -1.68
N THR A 216 -21.83 -8.68 -0.54
CA THR A 216 -21.34 -7.30 -0.47
C THR A 216 -19.96 -7.19 -1.07
N ILE A 217 -19.01 -8.04 -0.64
CA ILE A 217 -17.64 -8.04 -1.17
C ILE A 217 -17.64 -8.23 -2.69
N LYS A 218 -18.38 -9.23 -3.19
CA LYS A 218 -18.48 -9.49 -4.63
C LYS A 218 -19.09 -8.32 -5.40
N SER A 219 -20.05 -7.58 -4.82
CA SER A 219 -20.72 -6.47 -5.49
C SER A 219 -19.87 -5.19 -5.59
N VAL A 220 -18.88 -5.03 -4.71
CA VAL A 220 -18.01 -3.83 -4.67
C VAL A 220 -16.69 -4.08 -5.39
N GLY A 221 -16.02 -5.22 -5.10
CA GLY A 221 -14.64 -5.47 -5.52
C GLY A 221 -14.51 -6.43 -6.72
N ASP A 222 -15.60 -6.90 -7.31
CA ASP A 222 -15.62 -7.91 -8.37
C ASP A 222 -14.86 -9.23 -8.08
N ARG A 223 -14.40 -9.39 -6.83
CA ARG A 223 -13.67 -10.54 -6.28
C ARG A 223 -14.49 -11.21 -5.17
N THR A 224 -14.23 -12.47 -4.91
CA THR A 224 -14.85 -13.12 -3.74
C THR A 224 -14.11 -12.77 -2.45
N ALA A 225 -14.81 -12.85 -1.32
CA ALA A 225 -14.18 -12.65 -0.01
C ALA A 225 -13.03 -13.65 0.23
N GLY A 226 -13.16 -14.90 -0.24
CA GLY A 226 -12.10 -15.88 -0.16
C GLY A 226 -10.85 -15.51 -0.96
N ASP A 227 -11.02 -14.94 -2.16
CA ASP A 227 -9.89 -14.53 -3.02
C ASP A 227 -9.01 -13.48 -2.32
N ILE A 228 -9.62 -12.56 -1.58
CA ILE A 228 -8.90 -11.51 -0.84
C ILE A 228 -8.02 -12.13 0.27
N ILE A 229 -8.53 -13.12 1.00
CA ILE A 229 -7.74 -13.87 2.01
C ILE A 229 -6.57 -14.60 1.34
N ILE A 230 -6.86 -15.32 0.27
CA ILE A 230 -5.87 -16.09 -0.49
C ILE A 230 -4.75 -15.17 -1.00
N GLU A 231 -5.11 -14.03 -1.54
CA GLU A 231 -4.13 -13.05 -2.06
C GLU A 231 -3.24 -12.50 -0.95
N ALA A 232 -3.80 -12.15 0.21
CA ALA A 232 -3.01 -11.69 1.35
C ALA A 232 -1.99 -12.75 1.79
N ILE A 233 -2.41 -14.02 1.89
CA ILE A 233 -1.54 -15.15 2.25
C ILE A 233 -0.46 -15.38 1.19
N ILE A 234 -0.82 -15.41 -0.09
CA ILE A 234 0.12 -15.67 -1.20
C ILE A 234 1.13 -14.52 -1.34
N THR A 235 0.67 -13.30 -1.17
CA THR A 235 1.51 -12.10 -1.22
C THR A 235 2.57 -12.13 -0.12
N ASP A 236 2.18 -12.44 1.11
CA ASP A 236 3.13 -12.59 2.21
C ASP A 236 4.06 -13.79 2.02
N ALA A 237 3.53 -14.95 1.60
CA ALA A 237 4.34 -16.12 1.30
C ALA A 237 5.43 -15.83 0.25
N LYS A 238 5.09 -15.15 -0.84
CA LYS A 238 6.04 -14.71 -1.87
C LYS A 238 7.12 -13.80 -1.31
N SER A 239 6.72 -12.83 -0.47
CA SER A 239 7.64 -11.92 0.20
C SER A 239 8.64 -12.68 1.08
N GLN A 240 8.16 -13.52 2.01
CA GLN A 240 9.01 -14.27 2.92
C GLN A 240 9.96 -15.22 2.17
N LEU A 241 9.48 -15.87 1.09
CA LEU A 241 10.30 -16.76 0.26
C LEU A 241 11.47 -16.03 -0.43
N LYS A 242 11.29 -14.77 -0.84
CA LYS A 242 12.32 -13.98 -1.55
C LYS A 242 13.26 -13.22 -0.62
N ILE A 243 12.75 -12.71 0.50
CA ILE A 243 13.50 -11.79 1.37
C ILE A 243 14.24 -12.54 2.48
N THR A 244 13.71 -13.71 2.91
CA THR A 244 14.26 -14.43 4.05
C THR A 244 14.89 -15.76 3.65
N ASN A 245 15.84 -16.23 4.48
CA ASN A 245 16.41 -17.59 4.38
C ASN A 245 15.62 -18.61 5.22
N GLN A 246 14.44 -18.26 5.72
CA GLN A 246 13.62 -19.15 6.53
C GLN A 246 13.23 -20.43 5.74
N GLN A 247 13.13 -21.55 6.44
CA GLN A 247 12.67 -22.76 5.81
C GLN A 247 11.18 -22.63 5.39
N VAL A 248 10.80 -23.29 4.29
CA VAL A 248 9.38 -23.30 3.83
C VAL A 248 8.42 -23.74 4.95
N LYS A 249 8.90 -24.60 5.86
CA LYS A 249 8.12 -25.03 7.04
C LYS A 249 7.86 -23.87 8.01
N GLU A 250 8.84 -23.02 8.22
CA GLU A 250 8.72 -21.88 9.13
C GLU A 250 7.78 -20.81 8.55
N ILE A 251 7.89 -20.59 7.23
CA ILE A 251 6.98 -19.69 6.49
C ILE A 251 5.54 -20.23 6.55
N ALA A 252 5.33 -21.54 6.31
CA ALA A 252 4.01 -22.14 6.42
C ALA A 252 3.40 -21.91 7.82
N LEU A 253 4.19 -22.15 8.87
CA LEU A 253 3.75 -21.96 10.26
C LEU A 253 3.47 -20.49 10.59
N SER A 254 4.26 -19.54 10.07
CA SER A 254 4.03 -18.10 10.29
C SER A 254 2.75 -17.62 9.62
N LEU A 255 2.33 -18.29 8.55
CA LEU A 255 1.09 -18.01 7.81
C LEU A 255 -0.11 -18.85 8.33
N GLY A 256 0.01 -19.50 9.49
CA GLY A 256 -1.07 -20.25 10.12
C GLY A 256 -1.33 -21.66 9.55
N PHE A 257 -0.41 -22.22 8.76
CA PHE A 257 -0.54 -23.58 8.24
C PHE A 257 0.17 -24.57 9.15
N ASP A 258 -0.59 -25.42 9.82
CA ASP A 258 -0.03 -26.50 10.65
C ASP A 258 0.62 -27.61 9.81
N ASN A 259 0.25 -27.73 8.54
CA ASN A 259 0.72 -28.77 7.62
C ASN A 259 1.43 -28.18 6.40
N VAL A 260 2.75 -28.39 6.35
CA VAL A 260 3.60 -27.90 5.24
C VAL A 260 3.21 -28.50 3.89
N ALA A 261 2.76 -29.73 3.83
CA ALA A 261 2.32 -30.35 2.58
C ALA A 261 1.03 -29.70 2.05
N PHE A 262 0.15 -29.27 2.97
CA PHE A 262 -1.02 -28.49 2.61
C PHE A 262 -0.64 -27.09 2.10
N PHE A 263 0.26 -26.39 2.79
CA PHE A 263 0.80 -25.11 2.33
C PHE A 263 1.45 -25.21 0.95
N ASN A 264 2.27 -26.22 0.70
CA ASN A 264 2.91 -26.41 -0.62
C ASN A 264 1.88 -26.59 -1.73
N ARG A 265 0.81 -27.34 -1.50
CA ARG A 265 -0.29 -27.51 -2.47
C ARG A 265 -1.06 -26.20 -2.64
N PHE A 266 -1.41 -25.53 -1.56
CA PHE A 266 -2.08 -24.24 -1.56
C PHE A 266 -1.30 -23.22 -2.38
N PHE A 267 -0.02 -23.02 -2.08
CA PHE A 267 0.84 -22.10 -2.80
C PHE A 267 0.93 -22.46 -4.29
N LYS A 268 1.19 -23.74 -4.63
CA LYS A 268 1.26 -24.17 -6.03
C LYS A 268 -0.06 -23.98 -6.76
N THR A 269 -1.21 -24.22 -6.12
CA THR A 269 -2.52 -24.02 -6.75
C THR A 269 -2.74 -22.56 -7.15
N HIS A 270 -2.27 -21.61 -6.32
CA HIS A 270 -2.53 -20.17 -6.55
C HIS A 270 -1.38 -19.44 -7.28
N THR A 271 -0.21 -20.05 -7.42
CA THR A 271 0.96 -19.44 -8.11
C THR A 271 1.45 -20.21 -9.32
N GLY A 272 0.98 -21.45 -9.51
CA GLY A 272 1.44 -22.36 -10.57
C GLY A 272 2.70 -23.16 -10.21
N ILE A 273 3.55 -22.66 -9.31
CA ILE A 273 4.86 -23.27 -8.96
C ILE A 273 4.98 -23.56 -7.46
N THR A 274 5.94 -24.39 -7.10
CA THR A 274 6.14 -24.72 -5.67
C THR A 274 6.84 -23.59 -4.93
N PRO A 275 6.67 -23.45 -3.60
CA PRO A 275 7.41 -22.45 -2.80
C PRO A 275 8.92 -22.54 -2.99
N LYS A 276 9.48 -23.75 -3.12
CA LYS A 276 10.92 -23.96 -3.33
C LYS A 276 11.37 -23.40 -4.70
N ASN A 277 10.64 -23.73 -5.76
CA ASN A 277 10.94 -23.25 -7.12
C ASN A 277 10.80 -21.72 -7.18
N TYR A 278 9.74 -21.18 -6.59
CA TYR A 278 9.56 -19.72 -6.50
C TYR A 278 10.74 -19.03 -5.82
N ARG A 279 11.27 -19.58 -4.72
CA ARG A 279 12.47 -19.07 -4.04
C ARG A 279 13.68 -19.05 -4.95
N ASN A 280 13.88 -20.13 -5.71
CA ASN A 280 15.05 -20.29 -6.58
C ASN A 280 14.95 -19.48 -7.88
N GLY A 281 13.79 -18.89 -8.20
CA GLY A 281 13.54 -18.25 -9.50
C GLY A 281 13.37 -19.25 -10.64
N GLU A 282 12.94 -20.47 -10.33
CA GLU A 282 12.67 -21.53 -11.31
C GLU A 282 11.18 -21.44 -11.68
N ASP A 283 10.87 -21.22 -12.97
CA ASP A 283 9.51 -21.17 -13.54
C ASP A 283 8.88 -22.57 -13.66
#